data_3e6d149a0fffe2f57b08be9f611e33ff
#
_entry.id   3e6d149a0fffe2f57b08be9f611e33ff
#
_cell.length_a   1.000
_cell.length_b   1.000
_cell.length_c   1.000
_cell.angle_alpha   90.00
_cell.angle_beta   90.00
_cell.angle_gamma   90.00
#
_symmetry.space_group_name_H-M   'P 1'
#
loop_
_entity.id
_entity.type
_entity.pdbx_description
1 polymer ?
#
loop_
_entity_poly.entity_id
_entity_poly.type
_entity_poly.pdbx_seq_one_letter_code
_entity_poly.pdbx_strand_id
1 'polypeptide(L)'
;MEALLNTAIKAARKAGDFAQMNFGRINESDIRTKDYNEFATFVDDQAEKLIKDIIQSRYPDHGIIAEESKPKKSDKSDYVWIIDPLDGTTNYIHSFPVYAVSIALKVKGLLEVAVIYDPSRQELFTAIRGAGSQLDGRRIRVSKQSTLEGSLLGTGFPYRENNDWLNLYLEIFSEFSQKAAGIRRPGAAALDLAYVACGRLDGFWEFGLHPWDIAAGILLIQESGGLFSNLIPNQDMIESGNIITGNQRVFGQMKEIISKYDNKLKQLS
;
A
#
# COMPACT_ATOMS: atom_id res chain seq x y z
N MET A 1 10.74 -16.93 -9.88
CA MET A 1 9.96 -16.05 -8.97
C MET A 1 9.99 -16.51 -7.52
N GLU A 2 9.87 -17.80 -7.20
CA GLU A 2 9.87 -18.31 -5.81
C GLU A 2 11.09 -17.87 -4.98
N ALA A 3 12.31 -17.93 -5.54
CA ALA A 3 13.52 -17.52 -4.82
C ALA A 3 13.52 -16.00 -4.48
N LEU A 4 12.92 -15.17 -5.34
CA LEU A 4 12.76 -13.73 -5.14
C LEU A 4 11.69 -13.48 -4.07
N LEU A 5 10.55 -14.19 -4.13
CA LEU A 5 9.52 -14.13 -3.08
C LEU A 5 10.08 -14.51 -1.71
N ASN A 6 10.82 -15.62 -1.62
CA ASN A 6 11.43 -16.07 -0.36
C ASN A 6 12.42 -15.03 0.21
N THR A 7 13.13 -14.30 -0.67
CA THR A 7 13.99 -13.21 -0.24
C THR A 7 13.20 -12.04 0.31
N ALA A 8 12.11 -11.64 -0.37
CA ALA A 8 11.20 -10.59 0.11
C ALA A 8 10.56 -10.98 1.46
N ILE A 9 10.08 -12.20 1.60
CA ILE A 9 9.49 -12.70 2.87
C ILE A 9 10.51 -12.62 4.01
N LYS A 10 11.75 -13.10 3.77
CA LYS A 10 12.82 -13.02 4.78
C LYS A 10 13.11 -11.58 5.18
N ALA A 11 13.15 -10.67 4.21
CA ALA A 11 13.41 -9.25 4.44
C ALA A 11 12.25 -8.60 5.23
N ALA A 12 11.01 -8.82 4.80
CA ALA A 12 9.82 -8.26 5.45
C ALA A 12 9.68 -8.74 6.90
N ARG A 13 9.87 -10.03 7.16
CA ARG A 13 9.82 -10.57 8.53
C ARG A 13 10.93 -9.97 9.39
N LYS A 14 12.18 -9.88 8.88
CA LYS A 14 13.29 -9.32 9.65
C LYS A 14 13.07 -7.86 10.03
N ALA A 15 12.56 -7.05 9.10
CA ALA A 15 12.22 -5.66 9.34
C ALA A 15 11.01 -5.53 10.30
N GLY A 16 9.96 -6.31 10.07
CA GLY A 16 8.77 -6.29 10.91
C GLY A 16 9.04 -6.77 12.34
N ASP A 17 9.88 -7.81 12.52
CA ASP A 17 10.30 -8.25 13.86
C ASP A 17 11.06 -7.15 14.59
N PHE A 18 11.93 -6.41 13.87
CA PHE A 18 12.62 -5.26 14.42
C PHE A 18 11.65 -4.15 14.80
N ALA A 19 10.69 -3.82 13.94
CA ALA A 19 9.65 -2.85 14.25
C ALA A 19 8.82 -3.30 15.47
N GLN A 20 8.40 -4.56 15.53
CA GLN A 20 7.61 -5.08 16.67
C GLN A 20 8.39 -5.03 17.99
N MET A 21 9.70 -5.28 17.99
CA MET A 21 10.52 -5.17 19.20
C MET A 21 10.63 -3.74 19.76
N ASN A 22 10.49 -2.73 18.88
CA ASN A 22 10.58 -1.31 19.25
C ASN A 22 9.22 -0.63 19.40
N PHE A 23 8.13 -1.33 19.13
CA PHE A 23 6.78 -0.79 19.22
C PHE A 23 6.45 -0.34 20.65
N GLY A 24 5.90 0.88 20.77
CA GLY A 24 5.60 1.52 22.05
C GLY A 24 6.84 2.04 22.82
N ARG A 25 8.00 2.12 22.15
CA ARG A 25 9.28 2.56 22.75
C ARG A 25 9.86 3.82 22.08
N ILE A 26 9.12 4.46 21.20
CA ILE A 26 9.55 5.67 20.50
C ILE A 26 9.41 6.86 21.44
N ASN A 27 10.50 7.65 21.57
CA ASN A 27 10.50 8.91 22.29
C ASN A 27 10.42 10.08 21.29
N GLU A 28 10.09 11.28 21.77
CA GLU A 28 10.05 12.48 20.93
C GLU A 28 11.37 12.76 20.19
N SER A 29 12.51 12.47 20.84
CA SER A 29 13.84 12.64 20.24
C SER A 29 14.13 11.67 19.08
N ASP A 30 13.36 10.61 18.96
CA ASP A 30 13.51 9.58 17.92
C ASP A 30 12.72 9.92 16.65
N ILE A 31 11.87 10.97 16.72
CA ILE A 31 10.97 11.37 15.64
C ILE A 31 11.65 12.46 14.80
N ARG A 32 11.71 12.23 13.49
CA ARG A 32 12.17 13.17 12.48
C ARG A 32 10.98 13.58 11.61
N THR A 33 10.74 14.88 11.45
CA THR A 33 9.78 15.40 10.47
C THR A 33 10.44 15.46 9.10
N LYS A 34 9.85 14.78 8.11
CA LYS A 34 10.30 14.81 6.70
C LYS A 34 9.64 15.94 5.94
N ASP A 35 8.32 16.09 6.11
CA ASP A 35 7.49 17.13 5.50
C ASP A 35 6.23 17.34 6.35
N TYR A 36 5.29 18.19 5.89
CA TYR A 36 4.02 18.44 6.58
C TYR A 36 3.25 17.12 6.83
N ASN A 37 3.07 16.79 8.12
CA ASN A 37 2.47 15.53 8.58
C ASN A 37 3.16 14.25 8.09
N GLU A 38 4.40 14.34 7.62
CA GLU A 38 5.24 13.17 7.27
C GLU A 38 6.35 13.01 8.30
N PHE A 39 6.42 11.84 8.91
CA PHE A 39 7.36 11.53 9.98
C PHE A 39 8.18 10.29 9.63
N ALA A 40 9.35 10.19 10.21
CA ALA A 40 10.16 8.98 10.25
C ALA A 40 10.79 8.82 11.64
N THR A 41 11.16 7.62 11.96
CA THR A 41 11.90 7.28 13.17
C THR A 41 13.17 6.51 12.83
N PHE A 42 14.02 6.26 13.81
CA PHE A 42 15.16 5.35 13.61
C PHE A 42 14.73 3.94 13.21
N VAL A 43 13.47 3.56 13.51
CA VAL A 43 12.92 2.24 13.16
C VAL A 43 12.72 2.13 11.64
N ASP A 44 12.22 3.18 11.01
CA ASP A 44 12.05 3.25 9.54
C ASP A 44 13.41 3.09 8.84
N ASP A 45 14.42 3.88 9.27
CA ASP A 45 15.79 3.83 8.72
C ASP A 45 16.44 2.45 8.89
N GLN A 46 16.29 1.82 10.07
CA GLN A 46 16.89 0.51 10.36
C GLN A 46 16.14 -0.63 9.67
N ALA A 47 14.81 -0.56 9.59
CA ALA A 47 13.99 -1.52 8.85
C ALA A 47 14.36 -1.50 7.36
N GLU A 48 14.47 -0.30 6.75
CA GLU A 48 14.91 -0.17 5.37
C GLU A 48 16.30 -0.76 5.16
N LYS A 49 17.25 -0.45 6.03
CA LYS A 49 18.60 -1.00 5.97
C LYS A 49 18.59 -2.53 6.01
N LEU A 50 17.86 -3.14 6.94
CA LEU A 50 17.74 -4.60 7.07
C LEU A 50 17.18 -5.23 5.78
N ILE A 51 16.17 -4.62 5.17
CA ILE A 51 15.58 -5.09 3.91
C ILE A 51 16.62 -5.01 2.79
N LYS A 52 17.28 -3.84 2.65
CA LYS A 52 18.29 -3.60 1.61
C LYS A 52 19.48 -4.53 1.73
N ASP A 53 20.00 -4.76 2.94
CA ASP A 53 21.13 -5.65 3.20
C ASP A 53 20.80 -7.10 2.76
N ILE A 54 19.59 -7.58 3.04
CA ILE A 54 19.14 -8.93 2.63
C ILE A 54 19.01 -9.02 1.10
N ILE A 55 18.40 -8.02 0.47
CA ILE A 55 18.21 -8.01 -0.98
C ILE A 55 19.54 -7.88 -1.71
N GLN A 56 20.36 -6.91 -1.34
CA GLN A 56 21.63 -6.61 -2.02
C GLN A 56 22.69 -7.69 -1.84
N SER A 57 22.71 -8.38 -0.69
CA SER A 57 23.61 -9.52 -0.49
C SER A 57 23.33 -10.66 -1.47
N ARG A 58 22.10 -10.78 -1.98
CA ARG A 58 21.70 -11.86 -2.88
C ARG A 58 21.55 -11.40 -4.34
N TYR A 59 21.19 -10.13 -4.53
CA TYR A 59 20.92 -9.51 -5.82
C TYR A 59 21.57 -8.12 -5.90
N PRO A 60 22.93 -8.05 -5.97
CA PRO A 60 23.66 -6.77 -5.88
C PRO A 60 23.37 -5.81 -7.05
N ASP A 61 22.95 -6.34 -8.21
CA ASP A 61 22.69 -5.58 -9.44
C ASP A 61 21.23 -5.15 -9.59
N HIS A 62 20.35 -5.49 -8.62
CA HIS A 62 18.96 -5.04 -8.66
C HIS A 62 18.84 -3.58 -8.25
N GLY A 63 17.93 -2.84 -8.90
CA GLY A 63 17.53 -1.50 -8.49
C GLY A 63 16.68 -1.53 -7.23
N ILE A 64 16.70 -0.43 -6.47
CA ILE A 64 15.87 -0.25 -5.27
C ILE A 64 15.29 1.17 -5.29
N ILE A 65 13.98 1.26 -5.11
CA ILE A 65 13.21 2.46 -4.79
C ILE A 65 12.64 2.22 -3.40
N ALA A 66 13.00 3.07 -2.44
CA ALA A 66 12.56 2.94 -1.06
C ALA A 66 12.22 4.31 -0.48
N GLU A 67 11.37 4.32 0.54
CA GLU A 67 10.83 5.55 1.12
C GLU A 67 11.90 6.43 1.76
N GLU A 68 12.78 5.85 2.60
CA GLU A 68 13.69 6.61 3.46
C GLU A 68 14.98 7.05 2.76
N SER A 69 15.29 6.48 1.63
CA SER A 69 16.53 6.75 0.92
C SER A 69 16.32 7.13 -0.53
N LYS A 70 17.27 7.94 -1.05
CA LYS A 70 17.29 8.28 -2.46
C LYS A 70 17.34 7.01 -3.31
N PRO A 71 16.57 6.95 -4.42
CA PRO A 71 16.56 5.79 -5.30
C PRO A 71 17.97 5.40 -5.74
N LYS A 72 18.35 4.17 -5.49
CA LYS A 72 19.55 3.58 -6.11
C LYS A 72 19.12 3.12 -7.49
N LYS A 73 19.22 4.01 -8.48
CA LYS A 73 19.05 3.64 -9.87
C LYS A 73 20.21 2.74 -10.28
N SER A 74 19.92 1.47 -10.49
CA SER A 74 20.65 0.69 -11.47
C SER A 74 19.98 1.01 -12.81
N ASP A 75 20.54 1.96 -13.56
CA ASP A 75 20.02 2.41 -14.87
C ASP A 75 19.96 1.27 -15.92
N LYS A 76 20.35 0.06 -15.53
CA LYS A 76 20.46 -1.13 -16.39
C LYS A 76 19.73 -2.37 -15.84
N SER A 77 19.12 -2.30 -14.66
CA SER A 77 18.48 -3.49 -14.09
C SER A 77 17.02 -3.59 -14.51
N ASP A 78 16.67 -4.72 -15.12
CA ASP A 78 15.27 -5.09 -15.35
C ASP A 78 14.52 -5.36 -14.04
N TYR A 79 15.22 -5.53 -12.90
CA TYR A 79 14.68 -5.89 -11.61
C TYR A 79 14.76 -4.70 -10.65
N VAL A 80 13.62 -4.20 -10.19
CA VAL A 80 13.55 -3.05 -9.29
C VAL A 80 12.64 -3.41 -8.11
N TRP A 81 13.23 -3.39 -6.90
CA TRP A 81 12.49 -3.52 -5.65
C TRP A 81 11.88 -2.18 -5.26
N ILE A 82 10.63 -2.22 -4.81
CA ILE A 82 9.89 -1.05 -4.31
C ILE A 82 9.55 -1.37 -2.87
N ILE A 83 9.99 -0.53 -1.91
CA ILE A 83 10.03 -0.85 -0.49
C ILE A 83 9.46 0.29 0.33
N ASP A 84 8.50 -0.04 1.19
CA ASP A 84 8.12 0.73 2.35
C ASP A 84 8.53 -0.06 3.59
N PRO A 85 9.49 0.45 4.39
CA PRO A 85 9.97 -0.25 5.57
C PRO A 85 8.97 -0.24 6.72
N LEU A 86 8.09 0.79 6.78
CA LEU A 86 7.13 0.98 7.86
C LEU A 86 5.94 1.84 7.42
N ASP A 87 5.06 1.29 6.57
CA ASP A 87 3.78 1.93 6.26
C ASP A 87 2.95 2.14 7.54
N GLY A 88 2.52 3.39 7.77
CA GLY A 88 1.79 3.77 8.97
C GLY A 88 2.69 4.30 10.09
N THR A 89 3.77 5.02 9.78
CA THR A 89 4.71 5.62 10.77
C THR A 89 4.00 6.49 11.80
N THR A 90 3.00 7.27 11.41
CA THR A 90 2.20 8.06 12.37
C THR A 90 1.50 7.17 13.39
N ASN A 91 0.89 6.07 12.96
CA ASN A 91 0.28 5.09 13.85
C ASN A 91 1.31 4.48 14.79
N TYR A 92 2.47 4.14 14.23
CA TYR A 92 3.58 3.52 14.98
C TYR A 92 4.07 4.43 16.10
N ILE A 93 4.30 5.73 15.81
CA ILE A 93 4.69 6.76 16.79
C ILE A 93 3.68 6.83 17.94
N HIS A 94 2.39 6.77 17.61
CA HIS A 94 1.30 6.83 18.60
C HIS A 94 0.99 5.48 19.25
N SER A 95 1.81 4.43 19.02
CA SER A 95 1.56 3.09 19.54
C SER A 95 0.19 2.53 19.13
N PHE A 96 -0.32 2.96 17.96
CA PHE A 96 -1.53 2.43 17.37
C PHE A 96 -1.17 1.24 16.47
N PRO A 97 -1.61 -0.01 16.76
CA PRO A 97 -1.04 -1.23 16.17
C PRO A 97 -1.58 -1.50 14.77
N VAL A 98 -1.43 -0.53 13.86
CA VAL A 98 -1.78 -0.63 12.44
C VAL A 98 -0.62 -0.07 11.63
N TYR A 99 0.28 -0.94 11.21
CA TYR A 99 1.47 -0.64 10.41
C TYR A 99 1.97 -1.90 9.71
N ALA A 100 2.71 -1.76 8.63
CA ALA A 100 3.19 -2.90 7.86
C ALA A 100 4.55 -2.64 7.22
N VAL A 101 5.21 -3.71 6.81
CA VAL A 101 6.31 -3.70 5.84
C VAL A 101 5.76 -4.06 4.49
N SER A 102 6.01 -3.25 3.46
CA SER A 102 5.57 -3.46 2.08
C SER A 102 6.77 -3.61 1.15
N ILE A 103 6.83 -4.72 0.40
CA ILE A 103 7.89 -5.00 -0.56
C ILE A 103 7.29 -5.51 -1.86
N ALA A 104 7.56 -4.83 -2.96
CA ALA A 104 7.23 -5.30 -4.30
C ALA A 104 8.48 -5.47 -5.16
N LEU A 105 8.43 -6.37 -6.13
CA LEU A 105 9.44 -6.48 -7.17
C LEU A 105 8.82 -6.25 -8.54
N LYS A 106 9.39 -5.30 -9.27
CA LYS A 106 9.10 -5.01 -10.66
C LYS A 106 10.15 -5.65 -11.54
N VAL A 107 9.73 -6.40 -12.54
CA VAL A 107 10.64 -7.01 -13.54
C VAL A 107 10.22 -6.54 -14.92
N LYS A 108 11.11 -5.88 -15.64
CA LYS A 108 10.83 -5.29 -16.98
C LYS A 108 9.56 -4.43 -16.99
N GLY A 109 9.36 -3.66 -15.96
CA GLY A 109 8.21 -2.78 -15.83
C GLY A 109 6.94 -3.41 -15.25
N LEU A 110 6.87 -4.73 -15.06
CA LEU A 110 5.69 -5.42 -14.50
C LEU A 110 5.91 -5.83 -13.05
N LEU A 111 4.90 -5.65 -12.20
CA LEU A 111 4.91 -6.16 -10.83
C LEU A 111 4.84 -7.69 -10.86
N GLU A 112 5.82 -8.36 -10.29
CA GLU A 112 5.99 -9.82 -10.35
C GLU A 112 5.89 -10.49 -8.98
N VAL A 113 6.35 -9.81 -7.92
CA VAL A 113 6.33 -10.32 -6.54
C VAL A 113 5.82 -9.24 -5.61
N ALA A 114 4.99 -9.62 -4.65
CA ALA A 114 4.51 -8.76 -3.59
C ALA A 114 4.56 -9.45 -2.23
N VAL A 115 4.95 -8.69 -1.22
CA VAL A 115 4.88 -9.08 0.20
C VAL A 115 4.39 -7.87 0.99
N ILE A 116 3.35 -8.08 1.81
CA ILE A 116 2.95 -7.16 2.87
C ILE A 116 2.93 -7.96 4.17
N TYR A 117 3.65 -7.49 5.18
CA TYR A 117 3.72 -8.13 6.48
C TYR A 117 3.20 -7.19 7.56
N ASP A 118 2.16 -7.62 8.27
CA ASP A 118 1.64 -6.98 9.49
C ASP A 118 2.30 -7.61 10.71
N PRO A 119 3.26 -6.94 11.35
CA PRO A 119 3.95 -7.52 12.51
C PRO A 119 3.07 -7.62 13.75
N SER A 120 2.08 -6.72 13.89
CA SER A 120 1.18 -6.68 15.06
C SER A 120 0.26 -7.91 15.12
N ARG A 121 -0.18 -8.38 13.94
CA ARG A 121 -1.05 -9.56 13.79
C ARG A 121 -0.29 -10.80 13.32
N GLN A 122 1.00 -10.64 12.97
CA GLN A 122 1.84 -11.67 12.36
C GLN A 122 1.24 -12.26 11.07
N GLU A 123 0.54 -11.44 10.31
CA GLU A 123 -0.10 -11.80 9.06
C GLU A 123 0.83 -11.49 7.87
N LEU A 124 1.07 -12.49 7.04
CA LEU A 124 1.93 -12.38 5.87
C LEU A 124 1.12 -12.54 4.59
N PHE A 125 0.96 -11.45 3.85
CA PHE A 125 0.33 -11.43 2.54
C PHE A 125 1.39 -11.55 1.46
N THR A 126 1.20 -12.45 0.50
CA THR A 126 2.15 -12.69 -0.59
C THR A 126 1.45 -12.87 -1.92
N ALA A 127 2.09 -12.46 -3.01
CA ALA A 127 1.66 -12.76 -4.36
C ALA A 127 2.85 -12.96 -5.32
N ILE A 128 2.66 -13.83 -6.28
CA ILE A 128 3.46 -13.93 -7.51
C ILE A 128 2.48 -13.78 -8.68
N ARG A 129 2.85 -12.97 -9.67
CA ARG A 129 2.05 -12.79 -10.89
C ARG A 129 1.74 -14.15 -11.53
N GLY A 130 0.45 -14.40 -11.78
CA GLY A 130 -0.05 -15.63 -12.38
C GLY A 130 -0.15 -16.82 -11.41
N ALA A 131 0.29 -16.69 -10.14
CA ALA A 131 0.22 -17.78 -9.17
C ALA A 131 -0.85 -17.57 -8.07
N GLY A 132 -1.41 -16.35 -8.00
CA GLY A 132 -2.42 -15.97 -7.01
C GLY A 132 -1.84 -15.34 -5.75
N SER A 133 -2.74 -14.84 -4.90
CA SER A 133 -2.41 -14.23 -3.61
C SER A 133 -2.68 -15.17 -2.44
N GLN A 134 -1.88 -15.03 -1.38
CA GLN A 134 -1.98 -15.86 -0.18
C GLN A 134 -1.87 -15.00 1.08
N LEU A 135 -2.55 -15.44 2.14
CA LEU A 135 -2.37 -15.01 3.53
C LEU A 135 -1.88 -16.21 4.33
N ASP A 136 -0.68 -16.12 4.90
CA ASP A 136 -0.02 -17.21 5.66
C ASP A 136 -0.03 -18.56 4.90
N GLY A 137 0.30 -18.52 3.60
CA GLY A 137 0.34 -19.68 2.72
C GLY A 137 -1.03 -20.21 2.27
N ARG A 138 -2.13 -19.59 2.70
CA ARG A 138 -3.49 -19.95 2.28
C ARG A 138 -3.97 -19.01 1.19
N ARG A 139 -4.48 -19.57 0.09
CA ARG A 139 -4.99 -18.77 -1.03
C ARG A 139 -6.14 -17.86 -0.58
N ILE A 140 -6.06 -16.58 -0.96
CA ILE A 140 -7.09 -15.58 -0.68
C ILE A 140 -7.79 -15.11 -1.96
N ARG A 141 -8.95 -14.50 -1.79
CA ARG A 141 -9.75 -13.85 -2.83
C ARG A 141 -10.40 -12.58 -2.28
N VAL A 142 -10.66 -11.63 -3.15
CA VAL A 142 -11.53 -10.49 -2.83
C VAL A 142 -12.89 -10.94 -2.38
N SER A 143 -13.61 -10.06 -1.71
CA SER A 143 -14.94 -10.35 -1.16
C SER A 143 -15.96 -10.69 -2.25
N LYS A 144 -17.10 -11.24 -1.83
CA LYS A 144 -18.24 -11.55 -2.69
C LYS A 144 -19.37 -10.52 -2.59
N GLN A 145 -19.14 -9.41 -1.89
CA GLN A 145 -20.12 -8.33 -1.75
C GLN A 145 -20.57 -7.85 -3.14
N SER A 146 -21.87 -7.70 -3.33
CA SER A 146 -22.44 -7.43 -4.65
C SER A 146 -22.83 -5.97 -4.88
N THR A 147 -23.01 -5.21 -3.82
CA THR A 147 -23.45 -3.81 -3.84
C THR A 147 -22.67 -2.98 -2.85
N LEU A 148 -22.63 -1.65 -3.06
CA LEU A 148 -22.11 -0.71 -2.07
C LEU A 148 -22.93 -0.75 -0.77
N GLU A 149 -24.23 -0.99 -0.86
CA GLU A 149 -25.06 -1.22 0.30
C GLU A 149 -24.58 -2.47 1.04
N GLY A 150 -24.25 -2.30 2.32
CA GLY A 150 -23.66 -3.37 3.13
C GLY A 150 -22.16 -3.57 2.95
N SER A 151 -21.48 -2.80 2.07
CA SER A 151 -20.03 -2.90 1.90
C SER A 151 -19.25 -2.20 3.02
N LEU A 152 -18.04 -2.69 3.27
CA LEU A 152 -17.05 -2.06 4.13
C LEU A 152 -15.92 -1.52 3.26
N LEU A 153 -15.74 -0.19 3.24
CA LEU A 153 -14.73 0.47 2.43
C LEU A 153 -13.56 0.95 3.29
N GLY A 154 -12.37 0.96 2.70
CA GLY A 154 -11.18 1.61 3.24
C GLY A 154 -10.87 2.92 2.52
N THR A 155 -10.15 3.83 3.19
CA THR A 155 -9.69 5.10 2.61
C THR A 155 -8.57 5.73 3.43
N GLY A 156 -7.85 6.70 2.82
CA GLY A 156 -6.99 7.65 3.52
C GLY A 156 -7.37 9.10 3.17
N PHE A 157 -6.96 10.03 4.01
CA PHE A 157 -7.19 11.46 3.75
C PHE A 157 -6.00 12.05 2.99
N PRO A 158 -6.23 12.97 2.02
CA PRO A 158 -5.16 13.79 1.46
C PRO A 158 -4.67 14.75 2.55
N TYR A 159 -3.45 14.55 3.06
CA TYR A 159 -2.89 15.29 4.20
C TYR A 159 -1.70 16.19 3.83
N ARG A 160 -1.34 16.28 2.56
CA ARG A 160 -0.24 17.14 2.08
C ARG A 160 -0.63 18.60 1.98
N GLU A 161 0.36 19.50 1.98
CA GLU A 161 0.19 20.96 2.08
C GLU A 161 -0.73 21.59 1.03
N ASN A 162 -0.86 21.01 -0.17
CA ASN A 162 -1.78 21.48 -1.21
C ASN A 162 -3.15 20.79 -1.09
N ASN A 163 -4.03 21.47 -0.37
CA ASN A 163 -5.31 20.93 0.07
C ASN A 163 -6.45 21.09 -0.94
N ASP A 164 -6.16 21.32 -2.23
CA ASP A 164 -7.17 21.41 -3.28
C ASP A 164 -7.97 20.10 -3.42
N TRP A 165 -7.32 18.96 -3.08
CA TRP A 165 -7.94 17.65 -3.05
C TRP A 165 -8.92 17.43 -1.90
N LEU A 166 -8.78 18.12 -0.78
CA LEU A 166 -9.57 17.84 0.43
C LEU A 166 -11.06 18.05 0.21
N ASN A 167 -11.45 19.15 -0.43
CA ASN A 167 -12.85 19.44 -0.68
C ASN A 167 -13.48 18.38 -1.60
N LEU A 168 -12.79 18.03 -2.69
CA LEU A 168 -13.23 16.97 -3.60
C LEU A 168 -13.29 15.61 -2.89
N TYR A 169 -12.27 15.29 -2.08
CA TYR A 169 -12.24 14.07 -1.29
C TYR A 169 -13.47 13.99 -0.36
N LEU A 170 -13.81 15.08 0.34
CA LEU A 170 -14.95 15.11 1.26
C LEU A 170 -16.29 14.95 0.54
N GLU A 171 -16.46 15.51 -0.68
CA GLU A 171 -17.64 15.28 -1.50
C GLU A 171 -17.77 13.78 -1.84
N ILE A 172 -16.69 13.15 -2.31
CA ILE A 172 -16.63 11.71 -2.64
C ILE A 172 -16.89 10.87 -1.40
N PHE A 173 -16.23 11.20 -0.28
CA PHE A 173 -16.41 10.52 1.01
C PHE A 173 -17.88 10.57 1.45
N SER A 174 -18.53 11.73 1.33
CA SER A 174 -19.95 11.89 1.67
C SER A 174 -20.84 10.97 0.84
N GLU A 175 -20.59 10.84 -0.47
CA GLU A 175 -21.38 9.91 -1.31
C GLU A 175 -21.17 8.44 -0.93
N PHE A 176 -19.95 8.04 -0.67
CA PHE A 176 -19.67 6.67 -0.22
C PHE A 176 -20.26 6.38 1.16
N SER A 177 -20.16 7.33 2.09
CA SER A 177 -20.68 7.16 3.45
C SER A 177 -22.19 6.98 3.52
N GLN A 178 -22.93 7.54 2.55
CA GLN A 178 -24.39 7.38 2.44
C GLN A 178 -24.81 6.03 1.85
N LYS A 179 -23.89 5.31 1.22
CA LYS A 179 -24.19 4.06 0.49
C LYS A 179 -23.58 2.83 1.15
N ALA A 180 -22.36 2.94 1.68
CA ALA A 180 -21.66 1.84 2.31
C ALA A 180 -22.17 1.58 3.73
N ALA A 181 -22.04 0.36 4.22
CA ALA A 181 -22.33 0.02 5.63
C ALA A 181 -21.34 0.68 6.59
N GLY A 182 -20.14 1.01 6.11
CA GLY A 182 -19.15 1.72 6.88
C GLY A 182 -17.87 2.00 6.10
N ILE A 183 -17.12 2.97 6.61
CA ILE A 183 -15.81 3.34 6.08
C ILE A 183 -14.78 3.19 7.18
N ARG A 184 -13.58 2.75 6.84
CA ARG A 184 -12.43 2.63 7.73
C ARG A 184 -11.31 3.52 7.21
N ARG A 185 -10.63 4.20 8.12
CA ARG A 185 -9.41 4.98 7.85
C ARG A 185 -8.33 4.50 8.83
N PRO A 186 -7.76 3.30 8.63
CA PRO A 186 -6.80 2.73 9.58
C PRO A 186 -5.45 3.45 9.57
N GLY A 187 -5.02 4.01 8.43
CA GLY A 187 -3.82 4.81 8.29
C GLY A 187 -2.56 4.01 7.94
N ALA A 188 -2.73 2.90 7.24
CA ALA A 188 -1.66 2.12 6.61
C ALA A 188 -2.20 1.58 5.28
N ALA A 189 -1.87 2.27 4.18
CA ALA A 189 -2.44 1.99 2.86
C ALA A 189 -2.11 0.59 2.35
N ALA A 190 -0.91 0.08 2.62
CA ALA A 190 -0.53 -1.27 2.27
C ALA A 190 -1.44 -2.31 2.92
N LEU A 191 -1.81 -2.12 4.22
CA LEU A 191 -2.76 -3.02 4.90
C LEU A 191 -4.17 -2.90 4.34
N ASP A 192 -4.63 -1.70 4.03
CA ASP A 192 -5.95 -1.51 3.42
C ASP A 192 -6.07 -2.27 2.10
N LEU A 193 -5.06 -2.20 1.25
CA LEU A 193 -4.98 -2.94 -0.01
C LEU A 193 -4.91 -4.47 0.22
N ALA A 194 -4.13 -4.92 1.20
CA ALA A 194 -4.07 -6.32 1.60
C ALA A 194 -5.43 -6.82 2.12
N TYR A 195 -6.17 -5.97 2.83
CA TYR A 195 -7.52 -6.31 3.33
C TYR A 195 -8.56 -6.35 2.22
N VAL A 196 -8.43 -5.54 1.17
CA VAL A 196 -9.23 -5.70 -0.05
C VAL A 196 -8.90 -7.04 -0.72
N ALA A 197 -7.62 -7.38 -0.87
CA ALA A 197 -7.19 -8.63 -1.51
C ALA A 197 -7.68 -9.89 -0.79
N CYS A 198 -7.85 -9.86 0.54
CA CYS A 198 -8.37 -11.00 1.31
C CYS A 198 -9.88 -10.92 1.62
N GLY A 199 -10.57 -9.87 1.14
CA GLY A 199 -12.02 -9.72 1.29
C GLY A 199 -12.48 -9.22 2.66
N ARG A 200 -11.58 -8.64 3.48
CA ARG A 200 -11.93 -7.95 4.72
C ARG A 200 -12.51 -6.57 4.45
N LEU A 201 -12.03 -5.91 3.40
CA LEU A 201 -12.62 -4.71 2.81
C LEU A 201 -13.18 -5.06 1.42
N ASP A 202 -14.25 -4.41 1.03
CA ASP A 202 -14.92 -4.61 -0.26
C ASP A 202 -14.37 -3.68 -1.35
N GLY A 203 -13.81 -2.55 -0.95
CA GLY A 203 -13.16 -1.58 -1.79
C GLY A 203 -12.32 -0.59 -1.00
N PHE A 204 -11.49 0.18 -1.72
CA PHE A 204 -10.60 1.19 -1.15
C PHE A 204 -10.38 2.30 -2.17
N TRP A 205 -10.22 3.54 -1.70
CA TRP A 205 -9.78 4.68 -2.53
C TRP A 205 -8.91 5.63 -1.71
N GLU A 206 -7.90 6.18 -2.36
CA GLU A 206 -7.03 7.20 -1.77
C GLU A 206 -6.34 8.02 -2.85
N PHE A 207 -5.94 9.27 -2.52
CA PHE A 207 -5.23 10.18 -3.39
C PHE A 207 -3.80 10.38 -2.92
N GLY A 208 -2.89 10.49 -3.88
CA GLY A 208 -1.54 10.99 -3.65
C GLY A 208 -0.64 10.05 -2.84
N LEU A 209 -0.87 8.75 -2.91
CA LEU A 209 0.01 7.73 -2.33
C LEU A 209 1.34 7.66 -3.09
N HIS A 210 2.37 7.11 -2.46
CA HIS A 210 3.64 6.84 -3.12
C HIS A 210 3.68 5.44 -3.76
N PRO A 211 4.63 5.21 -4.67
CA PRO A 211 4.81 3.88 -5.27
C PRO A 211 4.98 2.75 -4.25
N TRP A 212 5.66 3.01 -3.14
CA TRP A 212 5.93 2.00 -2.11
C TRP A 212 4.70 1.64 -1.28
N ASP A 213 3.73 2.56 -1.12
CA ASP A 213 2.46 2.31 -0.43
C ASP A 213 1.57 1.33 -1.20
N ILE A 214 1.62 1.36 -2.56
CA ILE A 214 0.61 0.71 -3.40
C ILE A 214 1.13 -0.46 -4.23
N ALA A 215 2.43 -0.52 -4.57
CA ALA A 215 2.93 -1.49 -5.54
C ALA A 215 2.67 -2.95 -5.11
N ALA A 216 2.92 -3.30 -3.86
CA ALA A 216 2.64 -4.65 -3.36
C ALA A 216 1.13 -4.94 -3.31
N GLY A 217 0.34 -3.98 -2.82
CA GLY A 217 -1.11 -4.09 -2.72
C GLY A 217 -1.80 -4.30 -4.06
N ILE A 218 -1.35 -3.60 -5.11
CA ILE A 218 -1.86 -3.76 -6.48
C ILE A 218 -1.71 -5.20 -6.96
N LEU A 219 -0.53 -5.80 -6.79
CA LEU A 219 -0.32 -7.19 -7.21
C LEU A 219 -1.15 -8.17 -6.38
N LEU A 220 -1.25 -7.96 -5.05
CA LEU A 220 -2.12 -8.77 -4.19
C LEU A 220 -3.58 -8.74 -4.68
N ILE A 221 -4.10 -7.56 -4.98
CA ILE A 221 -5.48 -7.38 -5.46
C ILE A 221 -5.67 -8.04 -6.83
N GLN A 222 -4.75 -7.82 -7.77
CA GLN A 222 -4.79 -8.44 -9.09
C GLN A 222 -4.87 -9.97 -9.00
N GLU A 223 -3.99 -10.57 -8.20
CA GLU A 223 -3.87 -12.02 -8.07
C GLU A 223 -4.98 -12.65 -7.21
N SER A 224 -5.71 -11.85 -6.44
CA SER A 224 -6.90 -12.28 -5.71
C SER A 224 -8.21 -12.12 -6.50
N GLY A 225 -8.16 -11.55 -7.72
CA GLY A 225 -9.30 -11.35 -8.62
C GLY A 225 -10.06 -10.05 -8.40
N GLY A 226 -9.44 -9.06 -7.74
CA GLY A 226 -9.94 -7.69 -7.64
C GLY A 226 -9.62 -6.85 -8.86
N LEU A 227 -10.22 -5.67 -8.92
CA LEU A 227 -9.99 -4.64 -9.94
C LEU A 227 -9.42 -3.38 -9.29
N PHE A 228 -8.63 -2.67 -10.04
CA PHE A 228 -8.08 -1.38 -9.63
C PHE A 228 -7.94 -0.45 -10.84
N SER A 229 -7.95 0.84 -10.59
CA SER A 229 -7.61 1.87 -11.60
C SER A 229 -7.12 3.13 -10.91
N ASN A 230 -6.48 3.99 -11.71
CA ASN A 230 -6.30 5.37 -11.28
C ASN A 230 -7.66 6.06 -11.11
N LEU A 231 -7.77 6.94 -10.12
CA LEU A 231 -8.93 7.82 -9.94
C LEU A 231 -9.04 8.83 -11.08
N ILE A 232 -7.89 9.25 -11.64
CA ILE A 232 -7.80 10.16 -12.76
C ILE A 232 -7.52 9.35 -14.04
N PRO A 233 -8.38 9.44 -15.06
CA PRO A 233 -8.17 8.70 -16.31
C PRO A 233 -6.84 9.04 -17.00
N ASN A 234 -6.21 8.02 -17.61
CA ASN A 234 -4.99 8.13 -18.43
C ASN A 234 -3.70 8.54 -17.70
N GLN A 235 -3.67 8.50 -16.38
CA GLN A 235 -2.43 8.65 -15.60
C GLN A 235 -1.90 7.29 -15.17
N ASP A 236 -0.57 7.17 -15.04
CA ASP A 236 0.04 6.01 -14.40
C ASP A 236 -0.30 6.02 -12.90
N MET A 237 -0.87 4.92 -12.41
CA MET A 237 -1.37 4.83 -11.05
C MET A 237 -0.24 4.78 -10.02
N ILE A 238 0.87 4.13 -10.34
CA ILE A 238 2.01 4.01 -9.44
C ILE A 238 2.72 5.37 -9.31
N GLU A 239 2.77 6.14 -10.39
CA GLU A 239 3.40 7.47 -10.39
C GLU A 239 2.51 8.53 -9.72
N SER A 240 1.21 8.50 -9.99
CA SER A 240 0.27 9.49 -9.45
C SER A 240 -0.18 9.21 -8.02
N GLY A 241 -0.15 7.95 -7.59
CA GLY A 241 -0.62 7.52 -6.28
C GLY A 241 -2.13 7.62 -6.07
N ASN A 242 -2.90 7.86 -7.13
CA ASN A 242 -4.36 8.00 -7.04
C ASN A 242 -5.01 6.66 -7.36
N ILE A 243 -5.57 5.99 -6.37
CA ILE A 243 -6.08 4.62 -6.54
C ILE A 243 -7.53 4.48 -6.13
N ILE A 244 -8.27 3.70 -6.91
CA ILE A 244 -9.54 3.09 -6.53
C ILE A 244 -9.48 1.59 -6.83
N THR A 245 -9.96 0.78 -5.90
CA THR A 245 -9.92 -0.69 -6.02
C THR A 245 -11.08 -1.35 -5.28
N GLY A 246 -11.34 -2.61 -5.61
CA GLY A 246 -12.34 -3.44 -4.94
C GLY A 246 -12.58 -4.77 -5.64
N ASN A 247 -13.53 -5.55 -5.12
CA ASN A 247 -14.05 -6.66 -5.88
C ASN A 247 -14.78 -6.15 -7.13
N GLN A 248 -14.99 -6.99 -8.13
CA GLN A 248 -15.48 -6.56 -9.45
C GLN A 248 -16.80 -5.75 -9.40
N ARG A 249 -17.73 -6.10 -8.51
CA ARG A 249 -19.06 -5.48 -8.44
C ARG A 249 -19.05 -4.16 -7.69
N VAL A 250 -18.40 -4.13 -6.53
CA VAL A 250 -18.25 -2.91 -5.71
C VAL A 250 -17.39 -1.90 -6.44
N PHE A 251 -16.28 -2.33 -7.07
CA PHE A 251 -15.42 -1.46 -7.89
C PHE A 251 -16.21 -0.76 -9.00
N GLY A 252 -17.08 -1.46 -9.73
CA GLY A 252 -17.91 -0.87 -10.77
C GLY A 252 -18.80 0.28 -10.22
N GLN A 253 -19.46 0.03 -9.09
CA GLN A 253 -20.33 1.03 -8.45
C GLN A 253 -19.53 2.21 -7.87
N MET A 254 -18.35 1.95 -7.30
CA MET A 254 -17.44 3.01 -6.85
C MET A 254 -16.99 3.88 -8.04
N LYS A 255 -16.64 3.26 -9.18
CA LYS A 255 -16.27 3.98 -10.42
C LYS A 255 -17.40 4.86 -10.95
N GLU A 256 -18.65 4.42 -10.90
CA GLU A 256 -19.81 5.24 -11.29
C GLU A 256 -19.92 6.49 -10.42
N ILE A 257 -19.65 6.40 -9.12
CA ILE A 257 -19.65 7.56 -8.24
C ILE A 257 -18.50 8.49 -8.60
N ILE A 258 -17.27 7.97 -8.72
CA ILE A 258 -16.08 8.77 -9.05
C ILE A 258 -16.25 9.49 -10.39
N SER A 259 -16.86 8.86 -11.39
CA SER A 259 -17.04 9.45 -12.73
C SER A 259 -17.85 10.76 -12.73
N LYS A 260 -18.69 10.99 -11.73
CA LYS A 260 -19.40 12.27 -11.57
C LYS A 260 -18.45 13.45 -11.32
N TYR A 261 -17.24 13.15 -10.84
CA TYR A 261 -16.22 14.11 -10.46
C TYR A 261 -15.08 14.22 -11.48
N ASP A 262 -15.15 13.54 -12.63
CA ASP A 262 -14.09 13.50 -13.66
C ASP A 262 -13.57 14.88 -14.06
N ASN A 263 -14.47 15.89 -14.20
CA ASN A 263 -14.08 17.24 -14.55
C ASN A 263 -13.28 17.93 -13.45
N LYS A 264 -13.65 17.71 -12.17
CA LYS A 264 -12.92 18.26 -11.01
C LYS A 264 -11.58 17.56 -10.85
N LEU A 265 -11.56 16.22 -11.00
CA LEU A 265 -10.35 15.41 -10.94
C LEU A 265 -9.31 15.82 -11.97
N LYS A 266 -9.73 16.12 -13.21
CA LYS A 266 -8.83 16.60 -14.28
C LYS A 266 -8.25 18.00 -14.03
N GLN A 267 -8.93 18.83 -13.24
CA GLN A 267 -8.44 20.19 -12.90
C GLN A 267 -7.36 20.16 -11.80
N LEU A 268 -7.30 19.09 -11.02
CA LEU A 268 -6.37 18.90 -9.92
C LEU A 268 -5.15 18.04 -10.33
N SER A 269 -5.09 17.56 -11.58
CA SER A 269 -4.04 16.67 -12.11
C SER A 269 -2.86 17.42 -12.72
#